data_badf593d5bc1d7cc0722091fc0c0b935
#
_entry.id   badf593d5bc1d7cc0722091fc0c0b935
#
_cell.length_a   1.000
_cell.length_b   1.000
_cell.length_c   1.000
_cell.angle_alpha   90.00
_cell.angle_beta   90.00
_cell.angle_gamma   90.00
#
_symmetry.space_group_name_H-M   'P 1'
#
loop_
_entity.id
_entity.type
_entity.pdbx_description
1 polymer ?
#
loop_
_entity_poly.entity_id
_entity_poly.type
_entity_poly.pdbx_seq_one_letter_code
_entity_poly.pdbx_strand_id
1 'polypeptide(L)'
;TAAVDSRIELLISLAGITNTKNFFESEFAMLIPGKDNIWNEETCPLSQEFVDDITQINSIVPRVSGVEIPWLLIHGTRDDVISTEESQSLVTNFEKTRELIEIEGADHLFSGDALHLATESVIDWLGRKLQSN
;
A
#
# COMPACT_ATOMS: atom_id res chain seq x y z
N THR A 1 0.37 12.72 3.38
CA THR A 1 -0.30 13.85 2.70
C THR A 1 -1.79 13.85 3.04
N ALA A 2 -2.57 12.79 2.81
CA ALA A 2 -4.03 12.76 3.04
C ALA A 2 -4.47 13.11 4.47
N ALA A 3 -3.63 12.88 5.48
CA ALA A 3 -3.92 13.25 6.87
C ALA A 3 -3.76 14.77 7.17
N VAL A 4 -3.20 15.55 6.25
CA VAL A 4 -2.85 16.96 6.49
C VAL A 4 -3.28 17.92 5.37
N ASP A 5 -3.80 17.41 4.27
CA ASP A 5 -4.25 18.21 3.14
C ASP A 5 -5.77 18.02 2.93
N SER A 6 -6.55 19.01 3.36
CA SER A 6 -8.03 18.97 3.29
C SER A 6 -8.61 19.01 1.87
N ARG A 7 -7.78 19.17 0.84
CA ARG A 7 -8.22 19.08 -0.56
C ARG A 7 -8.37 17.64 -1.04
N ILE A 8 -7.78 16.69 -0.30
CA ILE A 8 -7.93 15.26 -0.58
C ILE A 8 -9.20 14.78 0.10
N GLU A 9 -10.19 14.42 -0.67
CA GLU A 9 -11.51 14.00 -0.18
C GLU A 9 -11.70 12.48 -0.17
N LEU A 10 -10.97 11.78 -1.02
CA LEU A 10 -11.02 10.32 -1.16
C LEU A 10 -9.60 9.76 -1.29
N LEU A 11 -9.36 8.58 -0.77
CA LEU A 11 -8.08 7.88 -0.88
C LEU A 11 -8.30 6.46 -1.41
N ILE A 12 -7.46 6.03 -2.33
CA ILE A 12 -7.42 4.66 -2.84
C ILE A 12 -5.98 4.18 -2.79
N SER A 13 -5.76 2.99 -2.27
CA SER A 13 -4.46 2.32 -2.29
C SER A 13 -4.59 0.88 -2.79
N LEU A 14 -3.63 0.46 -3.60
CA LEU A 14 -3.53 -0.89 -4.13
C LEU A 14 -2.26 -1.52 -3.57
N ALA A 15 -2.39 -2.63 -2.86
CA ALA A 15 -1.30 -3.41 -2.28
C ALA A 15 -0.25 -2.54 -1.55
N GLY A 16 -0.72 -1.58 -0.73
CA GLY A 16 0.16 -0.57 -0.12
C GLY A 16 0.98 -1.11 1.04
N ILE A 17 2.24 -0.70 1.13
CA ILE A 17 3.16 -1.02 2.23
C ILE A 17 2.79 -0.17 3.44
N THR A 18 2.54 -0.78 4.59
CA THR A 18 2.28 -0.09 5.86
C THR A 18 3.44 -0.16 6.84
N ASN A 19 4.25 -1.22 6.75
CA ASN A 19 5.44 -1.42 7.55
C ASN A 19 6.69 -1.43 6.67
N THR A 20 7.24 -0.24 6.44
CA THR A 20 8.38 -0.05 5.53
C THR A 20 9.64 -0.74 6.01
N LYS A 21 9.84 -0.83 7.33
CA LYS A 21 10.97 -1.54 7.90
C LYS A 21 10.89 -3.04 7.64
N ASN A 22 9.75 -3.66 7.94
CA ASN A 22 9.58 -5.08 7.69
C ASN A 22 9.73 -5.41 6.20
N PHE A 23 9.16 -4.58 5.32
CA PHE A 23 9.33 -4.73 3.89
C PHE A 23 10.80 -4.69 3.48
N PHE A 24 11.56 -3.72 3.96
CA PHE A 24 12.99 -3.64 3.68
C PHE A 24 13.74 -4.86 4.21
N GLU A 25 13.44 -5.31 5.41
CA GLU A 25 14.09 -6.48 6.02
C GLU A 25 13.76 -7.79 5.28
N SER A 26 12.54 -7.94 4.74
CA SER A 26 12.19 -9.13 3.95
C SER A 26 12.83 -9.15 2.57
N GLU A 27 12.86 -8.01 1.89
CA GLU A 27 13.26 -7.94 0.48
C GLU A 27 14.75 -7.64 0.29
N PHE A 28 15.35 -6.83 1.16
CA PHE A 28 16.65 -6.22 0.90
C PHE A 28 17.68 -6.35 2.01
N ALA A 29 17.39 -7.04 3.13
CA ALA A 29 18.30 -7.15 4.27
C ALA A 29 19.68 -7.75 3.93
N MET A 30 19.75 -8.53 2.86
CA MET A 30 21.01 -9.16 2.41
C MET A 30 21.84 -8.26 1.49
N LEU A 31 21.28 -7.15 1.02
CA LEU A 31 21.97 -6.22 0.13
C LEU A 31 22.87 -5.26 0.90
N ILE A 32 24.00 -4.90 0.29
CA ILE A 32 25.00 -4.00 0.88
C ILE A 32 24.87 -2.62 0.22
N PRO A 33 24.48 -1.58 0.96
CA PRO A 33 24.41 -0.22 0.44
C PRO A 33 25.74 0.23 -0.21
N GLY A 34 25.63 0.87 -1.35
CA GLY A 34 26.78 1.32 -2.14
C GLY A 34 27.48 0.24 -2.97
N LYS A 35 27.00 -1.00 -2.90
CA LYS A 35 27.55 -2.13 -3.70
C LYS A 35 26.47 -2.83 -4.52
N ASP A 36 25.33 -3.08 -3.92
CA ASP A 36 24.26 -3.86 -4.52
C ASP A 36 23.15 -2.95 -5.06
N ASN A 37 22.36 -3.50 -5.98
CA ASN A 37 21.23 -2.81 -6.58
C ASN A 37 19.93 -3.47 -6.12
N ILE A 38 18.90 -2.64 -5.90
CA ILE A 38 17.55 -3.11 -5.60
C ILE A 38 17.04 -3.94 -6.79
N TRP A 39 16.55 -5.15 -6.52
CA TRP A 39 16.10 -6.16 -7.50
C TRP A 39 17.11 -6.46 -8.62
N ASN A 40 18.41 -6.29 -8.37
CA ASN A 40 19.49 -6.42 -9.35
C ASN A 40 19.39 -5.47 -10.56
N GLU A 41 18.65 -4.37 -10.42
CA GLU A 41 18.50 -3.35 -11.46
C GLU A 41 19.67 -2.38 -11.43
N GLU A 42 20.48 -2.32 -12.51
CA GLU A 42 21.66 -1.46 -12.61
C GLU A 42 21.37 0.03 -12.41
N THR A 43 20.15 0.45 -12.74
CA THR A 43 19.68 1.83 -12.60
C THR A 43 19.13 2.16 -11.21
N CYS A 44 19.08 1.17 -10.30
CA CYS A 44 18.52 1.32 -8.96
C CYS A 44 19.52 0.91 -7.86
N PRO A 45 20.64 1.64 -7.69
CA PRO A 45 21.63 1.33 -6.66
C PRO A 45 21.03 1.55 -5.26
N LEU A 46 21.26 0.60 -4.36
CA LEU A 46 20.88 0.74 -2.96
C LEU A 46 21.80 1.75 -2.28
N SER A 47 21.25 2.89 -1.84
CA SER A 47 22.01 3.89 -1.08
C SER A 47 21.83 3.72 0.44
N GLN A 48 22.80 4.22 1.23
CA GLN A 48 22.68 4.22 2.68
C GLN A 48 21.56 5.17 3.15
N GLU A 49 21.40 6.31 2.47
CA GLU A 49 20.35 7.27 2.76
C GLU A 49 18.95 6.66 2.62
N PHE A 50 18.73 5.83 1.59
CA PHE A 50 17.46 5.12 1.44
C PHE A 50 17.23 4.14 2.60
N VAL A 51 18.26 3.37 2.99
CA VAL A 51 18.17 2.43 4.12
C VAL A 51 17.85 3.14 5.43
N ASP A 52 18.51 4.26 5.67
CA ASP A 52 18.28 5.06 6.88
C ASP A 52 16.87 5.62 6.90
N ASP A 53 16.38 6.18 5.78
CA ASP A 53 15.05 6.79 5.66
C ASP A 53 13.94 5.75 5.82
N ILE A 54 14.00 4.65 5.09
CA ILE A 54 12.97 3.59 5.16
C ILE A 54 12.89 2.95 6.55
N THR A 55 14.05 2.82 7.23
CA THR A 55 14.13 2.30 8.59
C THR A 55 13.60 3.30 9.60
N GLN A 56 13.87 4.60 9.41
CA GLN A 56 13.35 5.66 10.27
C GLN A 56 11.84 5.83 10.16
N ILE A 57 11.27 5.70 8.97
CA ILE A 57 9.81 5.71 8.75
C ILE A 57 9.18 4.57 9.53
N ASN A 58 9.78 3.39 9.52
CA ASN A 58 9.42 2.17 10.20
C ASN A 58 8.00 1.68 9.85
N SER A 59 6.95 2.41 10.27
CA SER A 59 5.56 2.11 9.95
C SER A 59 4.74 3.39 9.77
N ILE A 60 3.83 3.37 8.80
CA ILE A 60 2.88 4.46 8.61
C ILE A 60 1.64 4.34 9.50
N VAL A 61 1.40 3.16 10.12
CA VAL A 61 0.19 2.88 10.91
C VAL A 61 -0.11 3.96 11.96
N PRO A 62 0.86 4.48 12.74
CA PRO A 62 0.58 5.55 13.69
C PRO A 62 0.13 6.87 13.04
N ARG A 63 0.53 7.11 11.78
CA ARG A 63 0.22 8.35 11.05
C ARG A 63 -1.12 8.29 10.33
N VAL A 64 -1.59 7.07 10.00
CA VAL A 64 -2.85 6.91 9.26
C VAL A 64 -4.09 7.00 10.13
N SER A 65 -3.94 7.03 11.46
CA SER A 65 -5.06 7.31 12.38
C SER A 65 -5.68 8.69 12.14
N GLY A 66 -4.91 9.65 11.61
CA GLY A 66 -5.39 10.98 11.23
C GLY A 66 -6.04 11.05 9.84
N VAL A 67 -6.16 9.94 9.12
CA VAL A 67 -6.89 9.90 7.83
C VAL A 67 -8.35 9.57 8.10
N GLU A 68 -9.19 10.61 8.13
CA GLU A 68 -10.63 10.50 8.42
C GLU A 68 -11.51 10.46 7.16
N ILE A 69 -10.93 10.68 5.99
CA ILE A 69 -11.61 10.61 4.70
C ILE A 69 -11.89 9.16 4.30
N PRO A 70 -12.90 8.92 3.44
CA PRO A 70 -13.14 7.58 2.91
C PRO A 70 -11.90 7.04 2.20
N TRP A 71 -11.53 5.80 2.54
CA TRP A 71 -10.35 5.14 2.01
C TRP A 71 -10.67 3.73 1.54
N LEU A 72 -10.48 3.49 0.23
CA LEU A 72 -10.54 2.16 -0.36
C LEU A 72 -9.14 1.54 -0.37
N LEU A 73 -9.04 0.33 0.17
CA LEU A 73 -7.87 -0.53 0.04
C LEU A 73 -8.22 -1.70 -0.88
N ILE A 74 -7.37 -2.00 -1.84
CA ILE A 74 -7.50 -3.17 -2.71
C ILE A 74 -6.23 -4.01 -2.58
N HIS A 75 -6.38 -5.32 -2.38
CA HIS A 75 -5.25 -6.23 -2.19
C HIS A 75 -5.50 -7.56 -2.88
N GLY A 76 -4.46 -8.16 -3.47
CA GLY A 76 -4.53 -9.49 -4.06
C GLY A 76 -4.33 -10.57 -2.99
N THR A 77 -5.15 -11.64 -3.00
CA THR A 77 -5.01 -12.71 -1.99
C THR A 77 -3.79 -13.60 -2.19
N ARG A 78 -3.11 -13.47 -3.34
CA ARG A 78 -1.83 -14.15 -3.64
C ARG A 78 -0.70 -13.16 -3.89
N ASP A 79 -0.78 -12.00 -3.25
CA ASP A 79 0.32 -11.03 -3.25
C ASP A 79 1.53 -11.65 -2.54
N ASP A 80 2.61 -11.89 -3.29
CA ASP A 80 3.85 -12.50 -2.84
C ASP A 80 4.92 -11.45 -2.48
N VAL A 81 4.61 -10.16 -2.64
CA VAL A 81 5.49 -9.03 -2.30
C VAL A 81 5.04 -8.37 -1.00
N ILE A 82 3.75 -8.06 -0.88
CA ILE A 82 3.16 -7.41 0.29
C ILE A 82 2.05 -8.29 0.87
N SER A 83 2.17 -8.68 2.13
CA SER A 83 1.13 -9.48 2.79
C SER A 83 -0.21 -8.73 2.84
N THR A 84 -1.30 -9.43 2.56
CA THR A 84 -2.67 -8.90 2.71
C THR A 84 -2.97 -8.42 4.13
N GLU A 85 -2.27 -8.96 5.13
CA GLU A 85 -2.37 -8.54 6.53
C GLU A 85 -2.04 -7.05 6.72
N GLU A 86 -1.20 -6.48 5.85
CA GLU A 86 -0.89 -5.05 5.83
C GLU A 86 -2.18 -4.23 5.63
N SER A 87 -2.98 -4.54 4.61
CA SER A 87 -4.26 -3.87 4.34
C SER A 87 -5.33 -4.20 5.38
N GLN A 88 -5.42 -5.45 5.82
CA GLN A 88 -6.38 -5.88 6.85
C GLN A 88 -6.16 -5.13 8.17
N SER A 89 -4.89 -4.93 8.57
CA SER A 89 -4.55 -4.20 9.79
C SER A 89 -5.01 -2.74 9.77
N LEU A 90 -5.04 -2.12 8.59
CA LEU A 90 -5.52 -0.76 8.42
C LEU A 90 -7.03 -0.62 8.58
N VAL A 91 -7.80 -1.66 8.29
CA VAL A 91 -9.27 -1.61 8.37
C VAL A 91 -9.78 -1.93 9.76
N THR A 92 -9.19 -2.91 10.43
CA THR A 92 -9.68 -3.49 11.71
C THR A 92 -10.04 -2.44 12.77
N ASN A 93 -9.38 -1.27 12.79
CA ASN A 93 -9.63 -0.22 13.77
C ASN A 93 -10.39 0.99 13.20
N PHE A 94 -10.74 0.98 11.91
CA PHE A 94 -11.25 2.15 11.19
C PHE A 94 -12.35 1.81 10.18
N GLU A 95 -13.18 0.82 10.48
CA GLU A 95 -14.23 0.27 9.58
C GLU A 95 -15.23 1.31 9.07
N LYS A 96 -15.41 2.43 9.78
CA LYS A 96 -16.35 3.49 9.35
C LYS A 96 -15.88 4.27 8.14
N THR A 97 -14.58 4.42 7.96
CA THR A 97 -13.97 5.24 6.91
C THR A 97 -13.17 4.43 5.90
N ARG A 98 -12.89 3.15 6.19
CA ARG A 98 -12.05 2.29 5.35
C ARG A 98 -12.81 1.06 4.89
N GLU A 99 -12.67 0.77 3.62
CA GLU A 99 -13.21 -0.42 2.96
C GLU A 99 -12.04 -1.21 2.36
N LEU A 100 -11.98 -2.53 2.61
CA LEU A 100 -11.02 -3.43 1.98
C LEU A 100 -11.73 -4.32 0.97
N ILE A 101 -11.19 -4.39 -0.24
CA ILE A 101 -11.59 -5.34 -1.27
C ILE A 101 -10.39 -6.26 -1.53
N GLU A 102 -10.54 -7.54 -1.24
CA GLU A 102 -9.56 -8.56 -1.56
C GLU A 102 -9.94 -9.22 -2.88
N ILE A 103 -9.00 -9.23 -3.84
CA ILE A 103 -9.20 -9.86 -5.14
C ILE A 103 -8.59 -11.25 -5.10
N GLU A 104 -9.46 -12.25 -5.16
CA GLU A 104 -9.08 -13.65 -5.04
C GLU A 104 -8.12 -14.08 -6.15
N GLY A 105 -6.99 -14.66 -5.76
CA GLY A 105 -5.96 -15.17 -6.64
C GLY A 105 -5.08 -14.10 -7.31
N ALA A 106 -5.31 -12.81 -7.07
CA ALA A 106 -4.49 -11.73 -7.62
C ALA A 106 -3.12 -11.67 -6.97
N ASP A 107 -2.09 -11.44 -7.79
CA ASP A 107 -0.74 -11.13 -7.39
C ASP A 107 -0.57 -9.63 -7.05
N HIS A 108 0.65 -9.21 -6.69
CA HIS A 108 0.98 -7.82 -6.36
C HIS A 108 0.70 -6.83 -7.50
N LEU A 109 0.86 -7.24 -8.74
CA LEU A 109 0.67 -6.40 -9.93
C LEU A 109 -0.77 -6.44 -10.47
N PHE A 110 -1.65 -7.21 -9.85
CA PHE A 110 -3.00 -7.48 -10.34
C PHE A 110 -3.00 -8.00 -11.78
N SER A 111 -2.15 -8.98 -12.07
CA SER A 111 -1.96 -9.50 -13.43
C SER A 111 -3.22 -10.12 -14.02
N GLY A 112 -3.35 -10.08 -15.35
CA GLY A 112 -4.46 -10.69 -16.07
C GLY A 112 -5.82 -10.07 -15.73
N ASP A 113 -6.82 -10.93 -15.45
CA ASP A 113 -8.19 -10.51 -15.16
C ASP A 113 -8.33 -9.75 -13.85
N ALA A 114 -7.35 -9.86 -12.93
CA ALA A 114 -7.35 -9.17 -11.65
C ALA A 114 -7.29 -7.64 -11.82
N LEU A 115 -6.60 -7.15 -12.85
CA LEU A 115 -6.56 -5.72 -13.15
C LEU A 115 -7.96 -5.17 -13.48
N HIS A 116 -8.74 -5.93 -14.24
CA HIS A 116 -10.11 -5.54 -14.56
C HIS A 116 -10.99 -5.50 -13.30
N LEU A 117 -10.90 -6.52 -12.45
CA LEU A 117 -11.63 -6.57 -11.19
C LEU A 117 -11.24 -5.42 -10.24
N ALA A 118 -9.96 -5.11 -10.13
CA ALA A 118 -9.49 -3.96 -9.35
C ALA A 118 -10.04 -2.64 -9.90
N THR A 119 -10.03 -2.48 -11.23
CA THR A 119 -10.54 -1.28 -11.89
C THR A 119 -12.04 -1.12 -11.68
N GLU A 120 -12.84 -2.18 -11.85
CA GLU A 120 -14.29 -2.16 -11.59
C GLU A 120 -14.57 -1.82 -10.13
N SER A 121 -13.83 -2.40 -9.19
CA SER A 121 -13.95 -2.11 -7.77
C SER A 121 -13.74 -0.63 -7.45
N VAL A 122 -12.73 -0.01 -8.08
CA VAL A 122 -12.47 1.44 -7.95
C VAL A 122 -13.64 2.27 -8.49
N ILE A 123 -14.11 1.95 -9.71
CA ILE A 123 -15.20 2.68 -10.37
C ILE A 123 -16.48 2.61 -9.55
N ASP A 124 -16.84 1.42 -9.08
CA ASP A 124 -18.04 1.20 -8.27
C ASP A 124 -17.96 1.95 -6.94
N TRP A 125 -16.79 1.89 -6.28
CA TRP A 125 -16.59 2.60 -5.03
C TRP A 125 -16.68 4.12 -5.19
N LEU A 126 -16.02 4.67 -6.22
CA LEU A 126 -16.12 6.10 -6.54
C LEU A 126 -17.55 6.50 -6.85
N GLY A 127 -18.28 5.69 -7.63
CA GLY A 127 -19.69 5.93 -7.94
C GLY A 127 -20.56 6.03 -6.70
N ARG A 128 -20.35 5.17 -5.70
CA ARG A 128 -21.08 5.23 -4.40
C ARG A 128 -20.71 6.48 -3.60
N LYS A 129 -19.42 6.82 -3.53
CA LYS A 129 -18.96 7.97 -2.71
C LYS A 129 -19.35 9.32 -3.31
N LEU A 130 -19.29 9.47 -4.62
CA LEU A 130 -19.64 10.73 -5.30
C LEU A 130 -21.15 11.00 -5.36
N GLN A 131 -21.99 9.96 -5.24
CA GLN A 131 -23.45 10.13 -5.16
C GLN A 131 -23.95 10.45 -3.75
N SER A 132 -23.11 10.25 -2.74
CA SER A 132 -23.48 10.44 -1.32
C SER A 132 -23.15 11.84 -0.79
N ASN A 133 -22.54 12.68 -1.61
CA ASN A 133 -22.27 14.10 -1.37
C ASN A 133 -23.25 14.96 -2.17
#